data_8a0506b76c24e419eb6b5de0c6da4710
#
_entry.id   8a0506b76c24e419eb6b5de0c6da4710
#
_cell.length_a   1.000
_cell.length_b   1.000
_cell.length_c   1.000
_cell.angle_alpha   90.00
_cell.angle_beta   90.00
_cell.angle_gamma   90.00
#
_symmetry.space_group_name_H-M   'P 1'
#
loop_
_entity.id
_entity.type
_entity.pdbx_description
1 polymer ?
#
loop_
_entity_poly.entity_id
_entity_poly.type
_entity_poly.pdbx_seq_one_letter_code
_entity_poly.pdbx_strand_id
1 'polypeptide(L)'
;TKEESFKGNIVHWIGIFEKNNELKRNLYLLKDMKDEENDKMYAVEINYLYDGVKKCGYQLFITDDTQNQKYIRLLDEYNTELETQVEEKTRHIVEMHDNLIMSMAMMVESRDNSTGGHIRRTSENVKILIDEIKKVGDLNLSDEFCKDIIKAAPMHDIGKIAVDDEVLRKPGRFTEEEFAKMKEHSAQGARIVHDILKETDDESFKKVAENVAHYHHERWDGSGYPEGLKGEEIPLEARIMAIADVYDALVSKRVYKDSMSFEDANKIIMDGMGTQFDAGLKIYYENSRPRLEK
;
A
#
# COMPACT_ATOMS: atom_id res chain seq x y z
N THR A 1 -39.97 -5.00 46.77
CA THR A 1 -39.87 -6.49 46.74
C THR A 1 -39.51 -6.94 45.33
N LYS A 2 -38.95 -8.16 45.13
CA LYS A 2 -38.64 -8.73 43.80
C LYS A 2 -39.86 -8.73 42.87
N GLU A 3 -41.05 -8.89 43.41
CA GLU A 3 -42.31 -8.88 42.69
C GLU A 3 -42.67 -7.49 42.15
N GLU A 4 -42.36 -6.42 42.88
CA GLU A 4 -42.59 -5.02 42.43
C GLU A 4 -41.61 -4.59 41.35
N SER A 5 -40.36 -5.05 41.45
CA SER A 5 -39.34 -4.81 40.40
C SER A 5 -39.73 -5.48 39.07
N PHE A 6 -40.19 -6.73 39.14
CA PHE A 6 -40.63 -7.47 37.95
C PHE A 6 -41.89 -6.85 37.30
N LYS A 7 -42.88 -6.43 38.12
CA LYS A 7 -44.07 -5.70 37.64
C LYS A 7 -43.66 -4.35 36.96
N GLY A 8 -42.69 -3.65 37.53
CA GLY A 8 -42.15 -2.42 36.95
C GLY A 8 -41.54 -2.67 35.55
N ASN A 9 -40.80 -3.74 35.43
CA ASN A 9 -40.20 -4.13 34.14
C ASN A 9 -41.27 -4.48 33.09
N ILE A 10 -42.31 -5.21 33.43
CA ILE A 10 -43.42 -5.54 32.51
C ILE A 10 -44.09 -4.26 31.98
N VAL A 11 -44.41 -3.33 32.87
CA VAL A 11 -45.03 -2.05 32.50
C VAL A 11 -44.09 -1.26 31.57
N HIS A 12 -42.83 -1.24 31.88
CA HIS A 12 -41.80 -0.58 31.05
C HIS A 12 -41.73 -1.21 29.63
N TRP A 13 -41.67 -2.55 29.55
CA TRP A 13 -41.62 -3.28 28.28
C TRP A 13 -42.86 -3.05 27.41
N ILE A 14 -44.04 -3.07 28.04
CA ILE A 14 -45.31 -2.73 27.35
C ILE A 14 -45.27 -1.28 26.83
N GLY A 15 -44.74 -0.35 27.61
CA GLY A 15 -44.57 1.06 27.19
C GLY A 15 -43.65 1.23 26.00
N ILE A 16 -42.52 0.48 25.95
CA ILE A 16 -41.61 0.45 24.79
C ILE A 16 -42.33 -0.15 23.59
N PHE A 17 -43.04 -1.28 23.77
CA PHE A 17 -43.81 -1.91 22.69
C PHE A 17 -44.86 -0.99 22.10
N GLU A 18 -45.66 -0.31 22.91
CA GLU A 18 -46.67 0.66 22.45
C GLU A 18 -46.07 1.81 21.67
N LYS A 19 -44.98 2.37 22.20
CA LYS A 19 -44.28 3.49 21.55
C LYS A 19 -43.67 3.11 20.18
N ASN A 20 -43.18 1.87 20.04
CA ASN A 20 -42.54 1.40 18.79
C ASN A 20 -43.55 0.76 17.83
N ASN A 21 -44.76 0.42 18.28
CA ASN A 21 -45.76 -0.26 17.46
C ASN A 21 -46.68 0.67 16.66
N GLU A 22 -46.44 1.99 16.66
CA GLU A 22 -47.03 2.95 15.71
C GLU A 22 -46.74 2.57 14.24
N LEU A 23 -45.77 1.65 14.00
CA LEU A 23 -45.35 1.12 12.67
C LEU A 23 -46.12 -0.13 12.21
N LYS A 24 -47.28 -0.46 12.77
CA LYS A 24 -48.17 -1.57 12.32
C LYS A 24 -47.57 -2.99 12.34
N ARG A 25 -46.73 -3.34 13.30
CA ARG A 25 -46.26 -4.71 13.53
C ARG A 25 -47.05 -5.33 14.67
N ASN A 26 -47.61 -6.53 14.46
CA ASN A 26 -48.35 -7.26 15.48
C ASN A 26 -47.47 -8.01 16.49
N LEU A 27 -46.18 -8.07 16.23
CA LEU A 27 -45.17 -8.75 17.03
C LEU A 27 -43.98 -7.83 17.29
N TYR A 28 -43.52 -7.75 18.51
CA TYR A 28 -42.29 -7.05 18.86
C TYR A 28 -41.43 -7.96 19.74
N LEU A 29 -40.18 -8.14 19.40
CA LEU A 29 -39.20 -8.88 20.15
C LEU A 29 -38.23 -7.88 20.81
N LEU A 30 -38.29 -7.79 22.14
CA LEU A 30 -37.31 -7.06 22.93
C LEU A 30 -36.20 -8.02 23.32
N LYS A 31 -35.00 -7.72 22.87
CA LYS A 31 -33.76 -8.42 23.28
C LYS A 31 -33.01 -7.57 24.29
N ASP A 32 -32.08 -8.21 25.00
CA ASP A 32 -31.16 -7.54 25.94
C ASP A 32 -31.85 -6.85 27.13
N MET A 33 -32.97 -7.38 27.57
CA MET A 33 -33.64 -6.90 28.79
C MET A 33 -32.91 -7.46 30.00
N LYS A 34 -32.04 -6.65 30.62
CA LYS A 34 -31.21 -7.03 31.75
C LYS A 34 -31.99 -6.94 33.06
N ASP A 35 -31.97 -8.01 33.85
CA ASP A 35 -32.34 -8.01 35.26
C ASP A 35 -31.06 -7.83 36.10
N GLU A 36 -30.83 -6.60 36.57
CA GLU A 36 -29.61 -6.25 37.30
C GLU A 36 -29.47 -6.98 38.67
N GLU A 37 -30.60 -7.37 39.30
CA GLU A 37 -30.53 -8.10 40.57
C GLU A 37 -30.07 -9.54 40.41
N ASN A 38 -30.40 -10.19 39.29
CA ASN A 38 -30.12 -11.61 39.07
C ASN A 38 -29.07 -11.86 37.96
N ASP A 39 -28.50 -10.80 37.39
CA ASP A 39 -27.59 -10.85 36.22
C ASP A 39 -28.14 -11.70 35.08
N LYS A 40 -29.44 -11.58 34.84
CA LYS A 40 -30.17 -12.31 33.80
C LYS A 40 -30.60 -11.40 32.68
N MET A 41 -30.57 -11.95 31.46
CA MET A 41 -31.05 -11.29 30.27
C MET A 41 -32.25 -12.06 29.71
N TYR A 42 -33.28 -11.33 29.35
CA TYR A 42 -34.51 -11.90 28.82
C TYR A 42 -34.79 -11.41 27.42
N ALA A 43 -35.27 -12.32 26.57
CA ALA A 43 -35.95 -11.99 25.35
C ALA A 43 -37.46 -11.92 25.63
N VAL A 44 -38.06 -10.78 25.31
CA VAL A 44 -39.50 -10.54 25.57
C VAL A 44 -40.22 -10.33 24.26
N GLU A 45 -41.13 -11.25 23.98
CA GLU A 45 -42.03 -11.18 22.83
C GLU A 45 -43.37 -10.66 23.32
N ILE A 46 -43.91 -9.62 22.69
CA ILE A 46 -45.15 -8.99 23.05
C ILE A 46 -46.11 -8.96 21.87
N ASN A 47 -47.31 -9.48 22.07
CA ASN A 47 -48.39 -9.48 21.12
C ASN A 47 -49.63 -8.78 21.69
N TYR A 48 -50.44 -8.16 20.83
CA TYR A 48 -51.79 -7.74 21.20
C TYR A 48 -52.73 -8.94 21.28
N LEU A 49 -53.56 -8.97 22.34
CA LEU A 49 -54.70 -9.88 22.44
C LEU A 49 -55.95 -9.15 21.95
N TYR A 50 -56.74 -9.82 21.13
CA TYR A 50 -57.98 -9.33 20.54
C TYR A 50 -59.15 -10.21 20.96
N ASP A 51 -60.27 -9.56 21.25
CA ASP A 51 -61.59 -10.20 21.31
C ASP A 51 -62.39 -9.69 20.09
N GLY A 52 -62.47 -10.52 19.09
CA GLY A 52 -62.95 -10.09 17.76
C GLY A 52 -62.03 -9.01 17.17
N VAL A 53 -62.54 -7.78 16.98
CA VAL A 53 -61.78 -6.63 16.44
C VAL A 53 -61.24 -5.72 17.56
N LYS A 54 -61.66 -5.95 18.81
CA LYS A 54 -61.31 -5.07 19.93
C LYS A 54 -60.08 -5.60 20.64
N LYS A 55 -59.06 -4.71 20.77
CA LYS A 55 -57.86 -4.96 21.59
C LYS A 55 -58.29 -5.11 23.05
N CYS A 56 -58.00 -6.25 23.70
CA CYS A 56 -58.38 -6.54 25.08
C CYS A 56 -57.19 -6.72 26.03
N GLY A 57 -55.96 -6.80 25.50
CA GLY A 57 -54.79 -6.96 26.35
C GLY A 57 -53.50 -7.24 25.60
N TYR A 58 -52.53 -7.78 26.32
CA TYR A 58 -51.19 -8.17 25.81
C TYR A 58 -50.91 -9.60 26.19
N GLN A 59 -50.21 -10.31 25.30
CA GLN A 59 -49.58 -11.57 25.55
C GLN A 59 -48.07 -11.39 25.55
N LEU A 60 -47.41 -11.78 26.63
CA LEU A 60 -45.97 -11.70 26.78
C LEU A 60 -45.39 -13.12 26.86
N PHE A 61 -44.39 -13.38 26.02
CA PHE A 61 -43.53 -14.54 26.17
C PHE A 61 -42.16 -14.03 26.64
N ILE A 62 -41.73 -14.51 27.79
CA ILE A 62 -40.48 -14.13 28.43
C ILE A 62 -39.57 -15.34 28.44
N THR A 63 -38.47 -15.27 27.72
CA THR A 63 -37.48 -16.36 27.63
C THR A 63 -36.17 -15.92 28.30
N ASP A 64 -35.60 -16.75 29.17
CA ASP A 64 -34.25 -16.52 29.70
C ASP A 64 -33.23 -16.69 28.55
N ASP A 65 -32.68 -15.58 28.09
CA ASP A 65 -31.73 -15.51 26.98
C ASP A 65 -30.28 -15.29 27.47
N THR A 66 -30.06 -15.41 28.77
CA THR A 66 -28.78 -15.09 29.42
C THR A 66 -27.59 -15.82 28.80
N GLN A 67 -27.74 -17.13 28.55
CA GLN A 67 -26.67 -17.94 28.00
C GLN A 67 -26.37 -17.54 26.53
N ASN A 68 -27.43 -17.32 25.75
CA ASN A 68 -27.30 -16.91 24.36
C ASN A 68 -26.63 -15.54 24.24
N GLN A 69 -27.01 -14.58 25.08
CA GLN A 69 -26.40 -13.25 25.10
C GLN A 69 -24.92 -13.29 25.56
N LYS A 70 -24.59 -14.12 26.55
CA LYS A 70 -23.18 -14.36 26.91
C LYS A 70 -22.39 -14.96 25.76
N TYR A 71 -22.99 -15.87 25.00
CA TYR A 71 -22.36 -16.49 23.84
C TYR A 71 -22.15 -15.49 22.72
N ILE A 72 -23.14 -14.64 22.43
CA ILE A 72 -23.06 -13.58 21.43
C ILE A 72 -21.92 -12.60 21.78
N ARG A 73 -21.84 -12.15 23.03
CA ARG A 73 -20.75 -11.28 23.48
C ARG A 73 -19.38 -11.92 23.33
N LEU A 74 -19.26 -13.18 23.75
CA LEU A 74 -17.99 -13.92 23.62
C LEU A 74 -17.58 -14.05 22.14
N LEU A 75 -18.53 -14.32 21.25
CA LEU A 75 -18.26 -14.36 19.80
C LEU A 75 -17.82 -13.00 19.26
N ASP A 76 -18.44 -11.92 19.71
CA ASP A 76 -18.13 -10.57 19.29
C ASP A 76 -16.71 -10.14 19.74
N GLU A 77 -16.39 -10.43 21.02
CA GLU A 77 -15.05 -10.22 21.58
C GLU A 77 -13.99 -11.05 20.81
N TYR A 78 -14.30 -12.33 20.52
CA TYR A 78 -13.41 -13.20 19.77
C TYR A 78 -13.21 -12.75 18.32
N ASN A 79 -14.27 -12.29 17.64
CA ASN A 79 -14.18 -11.75 16.29
C ASN A 79 -13.31 -10.47 16.26
N THR A 80 -13.50 -9.57 17.23
CA THR A 80 -12.69 -8.35 17.34
C THR A 80 -11.20 -8.68 17.56
N GLU A 81 -10.92 -9.65 18.41
CA GLU A 81 -9.57 -10.14 18.67
C GLU A 81 -8.96 -10.76 17.39
N LEU A 82 -9.72 -11.59 16.66
CA LEU A 82 -9.28 -12.18 15.39
C LEU A 82 -8.99 -11.11 14.34
N GLU A 83 -9.86 -10.12 14.18
CA GLU A 83 -9.65 -9.00 13.24
C GLU A 83 -8.34 -8.28 13.56
N THR A 84 -8.11 -7.96 14.83
CA THR A 84 -6.86 -7.32 15.26
C THR A 84 -5.63 -8.17 14.93
N GLN A 85 -5.69 -9.48 15.24
CA GLN A 85 -4.59 -10.40 14.95
C GLN A 85 -4.34 -10.55 13.44
N VAL A 86 -5.38 -10.60 12.61
CA VAL A 86 -5.27 -10.65 11.14
C VAL A 86 -4.60 -9.38 10.61
N GLU A 87 -5.03 -8.20 11.07
CA GLU A 87 -4.42 -6.93 10.67
C GLU A 87 -2.93 -6.86 11.03
N GLU A 88 -2.57 -7.27 12.27
CA GLU A 88 -1.17 -7.29 12.71
C GLU A 88 -0.31 -8.27 11.89
N LYS A 89 -0.82 -9.49 11.66
CA LYS A 89 -0.11 -10.48 10.85
C LYS A 89 0.04 -10.05 9.41
N THR A 90 -1.01 -9.47 8.81
CA THR A 90 -0.96 -8.96 7.44
C THR A 90 0.08 -7.84 7.31
N ARG A 91 0.09 -6.88 8.24
CA ARG A 91 1.10 -5.82 8.26
C ARG A 91 2.52 -6.38 8.35
N HIS A 92 2.75 -7.34 9.26
CA HIS A 92 4.05 -7.97 9.42
C HIS A 92 4.50 -8.71 8.15
N ILE A 93 3.59 -9.39 7.45
CA ILE A 93 3.88 -10.08 6.19
C ILE A 93 4.29 -9.05 5.12
N VAL A 94 3.57 -7.94 5.00
CA VAL A 94 3.90 -6.86 4.05
C VAL A 94 5.28 -6.26 4.36
N GLU A 95 5.56 -5.93 5.62
CA GLU A 95 6.87 -5.41 6.04
C GLU A 95 8.01 -6.41 5.75
N MET A 96 7.78 -7.70 6.00
CA MET A 96 8.75 -8.75 5.70
C MET A 96 9.00 -8.87 4.19
N HIS A 97 7.96 -8.81 3.38
CA HIS A 97 8.06 -8.83 1.92
C HIS A 97 8.87 -7.65 1.38
N ASP A 98 8.58 -6.43 1.84
CA ASP A 98 9.31 -5.22 1.44
C ASP A 98 10.79 -5.31 1.85
N ASN A 99 11.08 -5.83 3.04
CA ASN A 99 12.44 -6.06 3.50
C ASN A 99 13.19 -7.12 2.68
N LEU A 100 12.50 -8.18 2.22
CA LEU A 100 13.09 -9.19 1.35
C LEU A 100 13.47 -8.60 0.00
N ILE A 101 12.59 -7.84 -0.64
CA ILE A 101 12.86 -7.15 -1.90
C ILE A 101 14.10 -6.24 -1.76
N MET A 102 14.10 -5.39 -0.73
CA MET A 102 15.22 -4.51 -0.45
C MET A 102 16.53 -5.28 -0.25
N SER A 103 16.49 -6.38 0.50
CA SER A 103 17.67 -7.20 0.79
C SER A 103 18.21 -7.90 -0.47
N MET A 104 17.33 -8.39 -1.34
CA MET A 104 17.70 -8.98 -2.63
C MET A 104 18.39 -7.95 -3.53
N ALA A 105 17.80 -6.76 -3.66
CA ALA A 105 18.36 -5.66 -4.44
C ALA A 105 19.74 -5.23 -3.89
N MET A 106 19.88 -5.09 -2.57
CA MET A 106 21.18 -4.78 -1.94
C MET A 106 22.21 -5.90 -2.12
N MET A 107 21.80 -7.16 -2.17
CA MET A 107 22.71 -8.29 -2.46
C MET A 107 23.25 -8.17 -3.89
N VAL A 108 22.41 -7.81 -4.87
CA VAL A 108 22.85 -7.57 -6.26
C VAL A 108 23.79 -6.35 -6.31
N GLU A 109 23.43 -5.25 -5.64
CA GLU A 109 24.27 -4.05 -5.54
C GLU A 109 25.65 -4.35 -4.94
N SER A 110 25.75 -5.27 -4.00
CA SER A 110 27.03 -5.65 -3.35
C SER A 110 28.05 -6.28 -4.30
N ARG A 111 27.60 -6.79 -5.47
CA ARG A 111 28.48 -7.28 -6.54
C ARG A 111 29.07 -6.15 -7.38
N ASP A 112 28.34 -5.04 -7.48
CA ASP A 112 28.81 -3.84 -8.19
C ASP A 112 29.87 -3.12 -7.33
N ASN A 113 30.78 -2.41 -7.96
CA ASN A 113 31.77 -1.56 -7.27
C ASN A 113 31.13 -0.27 -6.68
N SER A 114 29.82 -0.27 -6.41
CA SER A 114 29.15 0.83 -5.75
C SER A 114 29.56 0.93 -4.27
N THR A 115 29.52 2.13 -3.72
CA THR A 115 29.91 2.37 -2.30
C THR A 115 28.87 1.88 -1.30
N GLY A 116 27.86 1.12 -1.76
CA GLY A 116 26.74 0.64 -0.97
C GLY A 116 25.69 1.71 -0.67
N GLY A 117 24.45 1.27 -0.47
CA GLY A 117 23.33 2.12 -0.10
C GLY A 117 22.67 2.91 -1.24
N HIS A 118 23.10 2.74 -2.48
CA HIS A 118 22.48 3.33 -3.66
C HIS A 118 20.99 2.94 -3.77
N ILE A 119 20.69 1.65 -3.65
CA ILE A 119 19.31 1.14 -3.70
C ILE A 119 18.41 1.83 -2.67
N ARG A 120 18.92 2.03 -1.44
CA ARG A 120 18.15 2.72 -0.39
C ARG A 120 17.94 4.19 -0.70
N ARG A 121 18.99 4.90 -1.16
CA ARG A 121 18.90 6.32 -1.49
C ARG A 121 17.99 6.56 -2.70
N THR A 122 18.13 5.77 -3.77
CA THR A 122 17.24 5.89 -4.94
C THR A 122 15.78 5.62 -4.58
N SER A 123 15.49 4.63 -3.73
CA SER A 123 14.13 4.37 -3.25
C SER A 123 13.57 5.55 -2.43
N GLU A 124 14.38 6.17 -1.58
CA GLU A 124 13.97 7.36 -0.84
C GLU A 124 13.78 8.57 -1.77
N ASN A 125 14.64 8.75 -2.77
CA ASN A 125 14.49 9.80 -3.79
C ASN A 125 13.18 9.63 -4.58
N VAL A 126 12.84 8.40 -4.99
CA VAL A 126 11.55 8.10 -5.63
C VAL A 126 10.39 8.46 -4.72
N LYS A 127 10.45 8.08 -3.44
CA LYS A 127 9.41 8.42 -2.46
C LYS A 127 9.24 9.93 -2.31
N ILE A 128 10.34 10.69 -2.23
CA ILE A 128 10.32 12.15 -2.15
C ILE A 128 9.63 12.76 -3.38
N LEU A 129 9.94 12.27 -4.58
CA LEU A 129 9.33 12.72 -5.82
C LEU A 129 7.83 12.41 -5.87
N ILE A 130 7.43 11.19 -5.50
CA ILE A 130 6.03 10.76 -5.43
C ILE A 130 5.23 11.58 -4.41
N ASP A 131 5.80 11.84 -3.23
CA ASP A 131 5.16 12.68 -2.21
C ASP A 131 4.87 14.09 -2.74
N GLU A 132 5.80 14.66 -3.53
CA GLU A 132 5.60 15.98 -4.12
C GLU A 132 4.59 15.97 -5.26
N ILE A 133 4.59 14.93 -6.12
CA ILE A 133 3.56 14.73 -7.15
C ILE A 133 2.16 14.64 -6.51
N LYS A 134 2.01 13.87 -5.44
CA LYS A 134 0.74 13.76 -4.70
C LYS A 134 0.30 15.10 -4.09
N LYS A 135 1.24 15.86 -3.56
CA LYS A 135 0.97 17.15 -2.93
C LYS A 135 0.50 18.19 -3.95
N VAL A 136 1.07 18.21 -5.15
CA VAL A 136 0.63 19.08 -6.25
C VAL A 136 -0.71 18.61 -6.83
N GLY A 137 -0.88 17.28 -7.01
CA GLY A 137 -2.18 16.64 -7.28
C GLY A 137 -2.69 16.78 -8.71
N ASP A 138 -1.91 17.30 -9.66
CA ASP A 138 -2.33 17.54 -11.04
C ASP A 138 -2.19 16.31 -11.96
N LEU A 139 -1.32 15.34 -11.62
CA LEU A 139 -1.19 14.06 -12.35
C LEU A 139 -2.27 13.04 -11.96
N ASN A 140 -3.08 13.31 -10.95
CA ASN A 140 -4.21 12.46 -10.50
C ASN A 140 -3.84 10.96 -10.34
N LEU A 141 -2.67 10.67 -9.73
CA LEU A 141 -2.20 9.31 -9.50
C LEU A 141 -2.97 8.65 -8.37
N SER A 142 -3.32 7.38 -8.52
CA SER A 142 -3.93 6.60 -7.43
C SER A 142 -2.92 6.37 -6.29
N ASP A 143 -3.43 6.23 -5.07
CA ASP A 143 -2.59 5.90 -3.90
C ASP A 143 -1.89 4.54 -4.05
N GLU A 144 -2.56 3.61 -4.73
CA GLU A 144 -2.03 2.28 -5.03
C GLU A 144 -0.83 2.38 -5.98
N PHE A 145 -0.98 3.05 -7.13
CA PHE A 145 0.10 3.25 -8.10
C PHE A 145 1.31 3.96 -7.46
N CYS A 146 1.08 4.97 -6.61
CA CYS A 146 2.16 5.63 -5.88
C CYS A 146 2.91 4.69 -4.92
N LYS A 147 2.20 3.80 -4.23
CA LYS A 147 2.81 2.78 -3.38
C LYS A 147 3.60 1.77 -4.20
N ASP A 148 3.06 1.35 -5.33
CA ASP A 148 3.68 0.38 -6.22
C ASP A 148 5.01 0.90 -6.77
N ILE A 149 5.09 2.16 -7.20
CA ILE A 149 6.35 2.76 -7.67
C ILE A 149 7.40 2.77 -6.56
N ILE A 150 7.03 3.17 -5.35
CA ILE A 150 7.97 3.21 -4.21
C ILE A 150 8.50 1.81 -3.88
N LYS A 151 7.63 0.79 -3.90
CA LYS A 151 8.00 -0.61 -3.66
C LYS A 151 8.84 -1.19 -4.78
N ALA A 152 8.59 -0.79 -6.03
CA ALA A 152 9.31 -1.26 -7.20
C ALA A 152 10.71 -0.64 -7.34
N ALA A 153 10.93 0.57 -6.83
CA ALA A 153 12.18 1.31 -6.99
C ALA A 153 13.45 0.50 -6.64
N PRO A 154 13.49 -0.34 -5.56
CA PRO A 154 14.65 -1.19 -5.29
C PRO A 154 15.00 -2.17 -6.41
N MET A 155 14.03 -2.55 -7.24
CA MET A 155 14.18 -3.61 -8.24
C MET A 155 14.79 -3.11 -9.57
N HIS A 156 14.99 -1.79 -9.77
CA HIS A 156 15.42 -1.24 -11.05
C HIS A 156 16.68 -1.90 -11.61
N ASP A 157 17.63 -2.19 -10.75
CA ASP A 157 18.95 -2.74 -11.08
C ASP A 157 19.11 -4.25 -10.79
N ILE A 158 18.01 -4.97 -10.45
CA ILE A 158 18.10 -6.39 -10.07
C ILE A 158 18.68 -7.26 -11.19
N GLY A 159 18.53 -6.86 -12.43
CA GLY A 159 19.07 -7.56 -13.60
C GLY A 159 20.60 -7.56 -13.70
N LYS A 160 21.30 -6.72 -12.93
CA LYS A 160 22.77 -6.76 -12.84
C LYS A 160 23.29 -8.11 -12.33
N ILE A 161 22.43 -8.93 -11.70
CA ILE A 161 22.79 -10.30 -11.31
C ILE A 161 23.17 -11.18 -12.53
N ALA A 162 22.60 -10.89 -13.69
CA ALA A 162 22.87 -11.63 -14.94
C ALA A 162 24.09 -11.08 -15.73
N VAL A 163 24.69 -9.98 -15.29
CA VAL A 163 25.86 -9.41 -15.94
C VAL A 163 27.13 -10.06 -15.39
N ASP A 164 28.06 -10.41 -16.27
CA ASP A 164 29.35 -10.98 -15.90
C ASP A 164 30.19 -10.04 -15.02
N ASP A 165 30.87 -10.56 -14.01
CA ASP A 165 31.69 -9.78 -13.09
C ASP A 165 32.81 -8.99 -13.79
N GLU A 166 33.34 -9.51 -14.90
CA GLU A 166 34.36 -8.83 -15.71
C GLU A 166 33.85 -7.50 -16.28
N VAL A 167 32.56 -7.46 -16.68
CA VAL A 167 31.91 -6.26 -17.17
C VAL A 167 31.42 -5.40 -16.00
N LEU A 168 30.68 -6.01 -15.05
CA LEU A 168 30.06 -5.32 -13.93
C LEU A 168 31.07 -4.55 -13.07
N ARG A 169 32.25 -5.15 -12.83
CA ARG A 169 33.29 -4.63 -11.94
C ARG A 169 34.46 -3.97 -12.66
N LYS A 170 34.33 -3.75 -13.97
CA LYS A 170 35.41 -3.19 -14.78
C LYS A 170 35.80 -1.78 -14.27
N PRO A 171 37.07 -1.54 -13.94
CA PRO A 171 37.54 -0.20 -13.67
C PRO A 171 37.73 0.59 -14.97
N GLY A 172 36.94 1.63 -15.17
CA GLY A 172 37.08 2.56 -16.29
C GLY A 172 35.92 2.51 -17.30
N ARG A 173 36.16 2.97 -18.52
CA ARG A 173 35.12 3.03 -19.55
C ARG A 173 34.89 1.66 -20.19
N PHE A 174 33.64 1.36 -20.51
CA PHE A 174 33.27 0.19 -21.30
C PHE A 174 33.67 0.35 -22.77
N THR A 175 34.01 -0.76 -23.41
CA THR A 175 33.97 -0.85 -24.87
C THR A 175 32.51 -0.89 -25.34
N GLU A 176 32.27 -0.76 -26.65
CA GLU A 176 30.91 -0.86 -27.20
C GLU A 176 30.26 -2.23 -26.88
N GLU A 177 31.04 -3.31 -26.97
CA GLU A 177 30.60 -4.69 -26.67
C GLU A 177 30.27 -4.88 -25.20
N GLU A 178 31.11 -4.36 -24.31
CA GLU A 178 30.88 -4.41 -22.87
C GLU A 178 29.68 -3.55 -22.47
N PHE A 179 29.50 -2.39 -23.08
CA PHE A 179 28.34 -1.55 -22.85
C PHE A 179 27.06 -2.21 -23.36
N ALA A 180 27.11 -2.93 -24.49
CA ALA A 180 26.00 -3.74 -24.98
C ALA A 180 25.59 -4.81 -23.94
N LYS A 181 26.57 -5.54 -23.37
CA LYS A 181 26.33 -6.52 -22.31
C LYS A 181 25.77 -5.86 -21.05
N MET A 182 26.31 -4.70 -20.65
CA MET A 182 25.81 -3.96 -19.48
C MET A 182 24.33 -3.56 -19.67
N LYS A 183 23.94 -3.13 -20.87
CA LYS A 183 22.54 -2.75 -21.15
C LYS A 183 21.54 -3.89 -21.01
N GLU A 184 21.99 -5.13 -21.13
CA GLU A 184 21.13 -6.32 -20.98
C GLU A 184 20.49 -6.41 -19.59
N HIS A 185 21.07 -5.75 -18.54
CA HIS A 185 20.51 -5.82 -17.21
C HIS A 185 19.05 -5.29 -17.14
N SER A 186 18.67 -4.34 -17.98
CA SER A 186 17.32 -3.83 -18.01
C SER A 186 16.32 -4.90 -18.47
N ALA A 187 16.58 -5.57 -19.60
CA ALA A 187 15.72 -6.64 -20.08
C ALA A 187 15.76 -7.89 -19.17
N GLN A 188 16.94 -8.24 -18.65
CA GLN A 188 17.07 -9.36 -17.69
C GLN A 188 16.39 -9.02 -16.36
N GLY A 189 16.45 -7.77 -15.91
CA GLY A 189 15.77 -7.29 -14.72
C GLY A 189 14.28 -7.49 -14.81
N ALA A 190 13.66 -7.06 -15.92
CA ALA A 190 12.23 -7.26 -16.14
C ALA A 190 11.83 -8.74 -16.11
N ARG A 191 12.63 -9.64 -16.72
CA ARG A 191 12.38 -11.09 -16.67
C ARG A 191 12.48 -11.66 -15.26
N ILE A 192 13.49 -11.25 -14.50
CA ILE A 192 13.70 -11.70 -13.12
C ILE A 192 12.53 -11.20 -12.24
N VAL A 193 12.10 -9.95 -12.38
CA VAL A 193 10.95 -9.39 -11.68
C VAL A 193 9.68 -10.15 -12.03
N HIS A 194 9.46 -10.43 -13.32
CA HIS A 194 8.35 -11.26 -13.78
C HIS A 194 8.34 -12.63 -13.09
N ASP A 195 9.48 -13.32 -13.06
CA ASP A 195 9.59 -14.66 -12.46
C ASP A 195 9.40 -14.65 -10.94
N ILE A 196 9.87 -13.60 -10.24
CA ILE A 196 9.68 -13.42 -8.80
C ILE A 196 8.19 -13.17 -8.47
N LEU A 197 7.50 -12.38 -9.29
CA LEU A 197 6.14 -11.93 -9.04
C LEU A 197 5.07 -12.72 -9.80
N LYS A 198 5.44 -13.79 -10.52
CA LYS A 198 4.49 -14.54 -11.38
C LYS A 198 3.32 -15.18 -10.64
N GLU A 199 3.50 -15.53 -9.36
CA GLU A 199 2.48 -16.15 -8.51
C GLU A 199 1.71 -15.13 -7.67
N THR A 200 1.98 -13.82 -7.85
CA THR A 200 1.21 -12.78 -7.16
C THR A 200 -0.07 -12.45 -7.91
N ASP A 201 -1.15 -12.21 -7.19
CA ASP A 201 -2.42 -11.73 -7.74
C ASP A 201 -2.42 -10.21 -8.00
N ASP A 202 -1.36 -9.50 -7.62
CA ASP A 202 -1.21 -8.05 -7.78
C ASP A 202 -0.60 -7.71 -9.14
N GLU A 203 -1.42 -7.78 -10.19
CA GLU A 203 -1.00 -7.47 -11.56
C GLU A 203 -0.59 -6.00 -11.74
N SER A 204 -1.11 -5.07 -10.91
CA SER A 204 -0.71 -3.65 -10.93
C SER A 204 0.74 -3.51 -10.50
N PHE A 205 1.07 -4.01 -9.31
CA PHE A 205 2.43 -3.97 -8.78
C PHE A 205 3.43 -4.68 -9.69
N LYS A 206 3.07 -5.87 -10.20
CA LYS A 206 3.92 -6.64 -11.13
C LYS A 206 4.29 -5.82 -12.36
N LYS A 207 3.29 -5.20 -13.01
CA LYS A 207 3.51 -4.36 -14.20
C LYS A 207 4.41 -3.16 -13.89
N VAL A 208 4.17 -2.46 -12.77
CA VAL A 208 4.98 -1.31 -12.34
C VAL A 208 6.43 -1.74 -12.09
N ALA A 209 6.64 -2.87 -11.40
CA ALA A 209 7.97 -3.37 -11.09
C ALA A 209 8.74 -3.82 -12.34
N GLU A 210 8.07 -4.52 -13.27
CA GLU A 210 8.65 -4.89 -14.57
C GLU A 210 9.04 -3.65 -15.36
N ASN A 211 8.17 -2.63 -15.43
CA ASN A 211 8.43 -1.38 -16.15
C ASN A 211 9.60 -0.60 -15.55
N VAL A 212 9.69 -0.50 -14.22
CA VAL A 212 10.81 0.16 -13.54
C VAL A 212 12.12 -0.56 -13.89
N ALA A 213 12.17 -1.90 -13.81
CA ALA A 213 13.37 -2.65 -14.13
C ALA A 213 13.76 -2.56 -15.61
N HIS A 214 12.77 -2.55 -16.51
CA HIS A 214 13.01 -2.59 -17.95
C HIS A 214 13.37 -1.24 -18.53
N TYR A 215 12.67 -0.16 -18.12
CA TYR A 215 12.66 1.12 -18.83
C TYR A 215 13.35 2.28 -18.09
N HIS A 216 13.95 2.09 -16.93
CA HIS A 216 14.57 3.18 -16.14
C HIS A 216 15.76 3.85 -16.86
N HIS A 217 16.32 3.23 -17.89
CA HIS A 217 17.36 3.79 -18.75
C HIS A 217 16.85 4.32 -20.10
N GLU A 218 15.54 4.32 -20.33
CA GLU A 218 14.99 5.04 -21.45
C GLU A 218 15.15 6.54 -21.27
N ARG A 219 15.23 7.26 -22.36
CA ARG A 219 15.42 8.71 -22.38
C ARG A 219 14.27 9.37 -23.14
N TRP A 220 13.82 10.49 -22.65
CA TRP A 220 12.69 11.21 -23.23
C TRP A 220 12.80 11.46 -24.74
N ASP A 221 14.04 11.70 -25.23
CA ASP A 221 14.34 11.94 -26.63
C ASP A 221 14.40 10.66 -27.51
N GLY A 222 14.29 9.47 -26.92
CA GLY A 222 14.39 8.17 -27.59
C GLY A 222 15.82 7.66 -27.78
N SER A 223 16.82 8.32 -27.21
CA SER A 223 18.23 7.89 -27.30
C SER A 223 18.61 6.89 -26.19
N GLY A 224 17.64 6.44 -25.40
CA GLY A 224 17.80 5.50 -24.30
C GLY A 224 17.87 4.04 -24.74
N TYR A 225 17.72 3.13 -23.79
CA TYR A 225 17.66 1.70 -23.98
C TYR A 225 16.75 1.04 -22.95
N PRO A 226 16.24 -0.18 -23.15
CA PRO A 226 16.60 -1.14 -24.22
C PRO A 226 15.83 -0.97 -25.53
N GLU A 227 14.63 -0.34 -25.51
CA GLU A 227 13.73 -0.29 -26.68
C GLU A 227 13.84 1.02 -27.46
N GLY A 228 14.44 2.07 -26.88
CA GLY A 228 14.52 3.41 -27.49
C GLY A 228 13.16 4.12 -27.52
N LEU A 229 12.33 3.92 -26.51
CA LEU A 229 11.03 4.56 -26.36
C LEU A 229 11.18 6.07 -26.22
N LYS A 230 10.19 6.83 -26.72
CA LYS A 230 10.24 8.29 -26.75
C LYS A 230 9.03 8.91 -26.07
N GLY A 231 9.28 9.94 -25.26
CA GLY A 231 8.20 10.72 -24.64
C GLY A 231 7.32 9.89 -23.73
N GLU A 232 6.02 9.96 -23.93
CA GLU A 232 5.02 9.26 -23.11
C GLU A 232 4.91 7.75 -23.40
N GLU A 233 5.61 7.23 -24.42
CA GLU A 233 5.74 5.79 -24.61
C GLU A 233 6.50 5.14 -23.44
N ILE A 234 7.37 5.92 -22.77
CA ILE A 234 8.08 5.50 -21.57
C ILE A 234 7.08 5.50 -20.39
N PRO A 235 6.88 4.38 -19.68
CA PRO A 235 6.02 4.34 -18.51
C PRO A 235 6.40 5.41 -17.47
N LEU A 236 5.40 6.02 -16.82
CA LEU A 236 5.62 7.13 -15.88
C LEU A 236 6.54 6.73 -14.71
N GLU A 237 6.36 5.52 -14.19
CA GLU A 237 7.19 4.95 -13.12
C GLU A 237 8.67 4.87 -13.51
N ALA A 238 8.96 4.52 -14.76
CA ALA A 238 10.33 4.49 -15.28
C ALA A 238 10.91 5.91 -15.46
N ARG A 239 10.08 6.88 -15.92
CA ARG A 239 10.49 8.29 -16.01
C ARG A 239 10.85 8.89 -14.65
N ILE A 240 10.08 8.57 -13.61
CA ILE A 240 10.36 8.99 -12.22
C ILE A 240 11.64 8.33 -11.72
N MET A 241 11.78 7.00 -11.94
CA MET A 241 12.96 6.25 -11.52
C MET A 241 14.24 6.78 -12.17
N ALA A 242 14.21 7.13 -13.47
CA ALA A 242 15.35 7.69 -14.19
C ALA A 242 15.90 8.96 -13.55
N ILE A 243 15.04 9.85 -13.05
CA ILE A 243 15.47 11.07 -12.35
C ILE A 243 16.13 10.69 -11.01
N ALA A 244 15.51 9.80 -10.23
CA ALA A 244 16.02 9.40 -8.92
C ALA A 244 17.37 8.69 -8.99
N ASP A 245 17.54 7.79 -9.97
CA ASP A 245 18.78 7.05 -10.20
C ASP A 245 19.92 7.96 -10.63
N VAL A 246 19.70 8.81 -11.64
CA VAL A 246 20.73 9.72 -12.12
C VAL A 246 21.09 10.76 -11.04
N TYR A 247 20.11 11.26 -10.29
CA TYR A 247 20.39 12.19 -9.19
C TYR A 247 21.31 11.54 -8.13
N ASP A 248 20.98 10.32 -7.65
CA ASP A 248 21.86 9.62 -6.72
C ASP A 248 23.25 9.36 -7.30
N ALA A 249 23.32 8.99 -8.58
CA ALA A 249 24.59 8.76 -9.27
C ALA A 249 25.48 10.02 -9.36
N LEU A 250 24.90 11.22 -9.35
CA LEU A 250 25.62 12.50 -9.40
C LEU A 250 26.10 12.92 -8.00
N VAL A 251 25.25 12.83 -6.99
CA VAL A 251 25.55 13.34 -5.63
C VAL A 251 26.26 12.33 -4.73
N SER A 252 26.24 11.04 -5.08
CA SER A 252 26.90 10.00 -4.29
C SER A 252 28.34 9.78 -4.75
N LYS A 253 29.24 9.60 -3.78
CA LYS A 253 30.62 9.20 -4.06
C LYS A 253 30.65 7.79 -4.64
N ARG A 254 31.32 7.59 -5.76
CA ARG A 254 31.61 6.29 -6.37
C ARG A 254 33.12 6.01 -6.35
N VAL A 255 33.50 4.75 -6.47
CA VAL A 255 34.93 4.35 -6.43
C VAL A 255 35.80 5.13 -7.42
N TYR A 256 35.20 5.56 -8.54
CA TYR A 256 35.92 6.25 -9.63
C TYR A 256 35.52 7.71 -9.82
N LYS A 257 34.63 8.26 -8.97
CA LYS A 257 34.10 9.62 -9.11
C LYS A 257 33.77 10.21 -7.74
N ASP A 258 34.35 11.37 -7.42
CA ASP A 258 33.92 12.15 -6.26
C ASP A 258 32.46 12.62 -6.45
N SER A 259 31.75 12.83 -5.33
CA SER A 259 30.43 13.42 -5.35
C SER A 259 30.45 14.83 -5.95
N MET A 260 29.44 15.15 -6.74
CA MET A 260 29.21 16.51 -7.20
C MET A 260 28.55 17.36 -6.11
N SER A 261 28.66 18.69 -6.22
CA SER A 261 27.83 19.58 -5.44
C SER A 261 26.34 19.38 -5.80
N PHE A 262 25.44 19.66 -4.87
CA PHE A 262 24.00 19.61 -5.17
C PHE A 262 23.63 20.59 -6.27
N GLU A 263 24.25 21.77 -6.33
CA GLU A 263 24.04 22.75 -7.39
C GLU A 263 24.41 22.21 -8.77
N ASP A 264 25.59 21.58 -8.92
CA ASP A 264 26.01 21.00 -10.19
C ASP A 264 25.14 19.85 -10.61
N ALA A 265 24.77 18.97 -9.68
CA ALA A 265 23.84 17.86 -9.94
C ALA A 265 22.47 18.37 -10.40
N ASN A 266 21.92 19.37 -9.71
CA ASN A 266 20.64 19.99 -10.07
C ASN A 266 20.71 20.64 -11.46
N LYS A 267 21.80 21.30 -11.78
CA LYS A 267 22.00 21.88 -13.11
C LYS A 267 21.94 20.79 -14.21
N ILE A 268 22.64 19.67 -14.01
CA ILE A 268 22.63 18.54 -14.96
C ILE A 268 21.22 17.99 -15.15
N ILE A 269 20.48 17.75 -14.05
CA ILE A 269 19.10 17.26 -14.15
C ILE A 269 18.21 18.26 -14.88
N MET A 270 18.32 19.54 -14.56
CA MET A 270 17.51 20.60 -15.19
C MET A 270 17.84 20.80 -16.66
N ASP A 271 19.10 20.74 -17.04
CA ASP A 271 19.53 20.83 -18.44
C ASP A 271 19.10 19.58 -19.25
N GLY A 272 18.92 18.45 -18.56
CA GLY A 272 18.41 17.19 -19.14
C GLY A 272 16.90 17.15 -19.35
N MET A 273 16.12 18.10 -18.82
CA MET A 273 14.67 18.12 -18.98
C MET A 273 14.28 18.35 -20.45
N GLY A 274 13.40 17.47 -20.95
CA GLY A 274 12.99 17.47 -22.37
C GLY A 274 13.91 16.68 -23.31
N THR A 275 15.05 16.17 -22.80
CA THR A 275 15.98 15.29 -23.53
C THR A 275 16.18 13.96 -22.83
N GLN A 276 16.87 13.94 -21.73
CA GLN A 276 17.03 12.73 -20.90
C GLN A 276 15.79 12.46 -20.06
N PHE A 277 15.23 13.51 -19.45
CA PHE A 277 14.12 13.40 -18.51
C PHE A 277 12.85 14.04 -19.08
N ASP A 278 11.72 13.59 -18.59
CA ASP A 278 10.42 14.16 -18.89
C ASP A 278 10.33 15.60 -18.36
N ALA A 279 10.12 16.56 -19.28
CA ALA A 279 9.96 17.97 -18.93
C ALA A 279 8.73 18.22 -18.03
N GLY A 280 7.69 17.37 -18.11
CA GLY A 280 6.51 17.43 -17.26
C GLY A 280 6.82 17.15 -15.78
N LEU A 281 7.93 16.44 -15.49
CA LEU A 281 8.35 16.15 -14.11
C LEU A 281 9.21 17.25 -13.48
N LYS A 282 9.54 18.30 -14.22
CA LYS A 282 10.42 19.39 -13.79
C LYS A 282 9.97 20.05 -12.49
N ILE A 283 8.71 20.44 -12.40
CA ILE A 283 8.16 21.16 -11.25
C ILE A 283 8.24 20.31 -9.97
N TYR A 284 7.99 19.01 -10.05
CA TYR A 284 8.05 18.11 -8.90
C TYR A 284 9.48 17.89 -8.44
N TYR A 285 10.42 17.78 -9.38
CA TYR A 285 11.84 17.68 -9.07
C TYR A 285 12.33 18.97 -8.37
N GLU A 286 12.04 20.15 -8.91
CA GLU A 286 12.44 21.44 -8.31
C GLU A 286 11.89 21.58 -6.89
N ASN A 287 10.62 21.26 -6.68
CA ASN A 287 9.99 21.32 -5.36
C ASN A 287 10.56 20.28 -4.37
N SER A 288 11.05 19.15 -4.88
CA SER A 288 11.62 18.07 -4.06
C SER A 288 13.04 18.37 -3.56
N ARG A 289 13.78 19.27 -4.22
CA ARG A 289 15.19 19.58 -3.90
C ARG A 289 15.48 19.79 -2.41
N PRO A 290 14.68 20.57 -1.64
CA PRO A 290 15.00 20.78 -0.22
C PRO A 290 14.97 19.51 0.63
N ARG A 291 14.35 18.43 0.13
CA ARG A 291 14.33 17.10 0.77
C ARG A 291 15.42 16.20 0.20
N LEU A 292 15.69 16.26 -1.09
CA LEU A 292 16.72 15.48 -1.78
C LEU A 292 18.15 15.88 -1.34
N GLU A 293 18.35 17.13 -0.93
CA GLU A 293 19.63 17.71 -0.54
C GLU A 293 19.94 17.56 0.97
N LYS A 294 19.16 16.76 1.70
CA LYS A 294 19.37 16.48 3.14
C LYS A 294 20.10 15.16 3.35
#